data_aefcb91277a576b240b0b2fb6d50de6d
#
_entry.id   aefcb91277a576b240b0b2fb6d50de6d
#
_cell.length_a   1.000
_cell.length_b   1.000
_cell.length_c   1.000
_cell.angle_alpha   90.00
_cell.angle_beta   90.00
_cell.angle_gamma   90.00
#
_symmetry.space_group_name_H-M   'P 1'
#
loop_
_entity.id
_entity.type
_entity.pdbx_description
1 polymer ?
#
loop_
_entity_poly.entity_id
_entity_poly.type
_entity_poly.pdbx_seq_one_letter_code
_entity_poly.pdbx_strand_id
1 'polypeptide(L)'
;MVSFKLFAGTDVGLRDNNEDNFAVCPDLNKEAWIVPADNRQAIRLGTKGCVMVVADGMGGQNAGEVASAIAVATVQDMFASDHLSPEVIAKPDAIKSFLKKTVVACDVRIKKRTEKDASTYGMGSTIVIAWLLGKKLYVAWLGDSRAYSFVKGKGIARLSKDHSYVQQLVDAGTITEEEAMNHPNSNVITRSLGDFSQKAKADVAEYDVEDGEVILLCSDGLCGVCRDEEIGGIIEEETGNLQTCKEKLTAAALQAGGSDNITIALLQVKIHLGNPPAQKSKDKDASSSRNAMSMSTWLAIVFGLCMISALLYAGYSIIGGVEEPPVKRVKIWVDNDKLKTGESTRYHIAIIGDSLDHLDYDPTMVEINEKDSTIKVTKTCLRDMTVVIKVICKDPALVASTKIQLKRALIEPKPQPSEPSSDGDTVKELKTPEEVLRQKKSQVSSQGSSITSSPDENPKVPERLEKKNNLTP
;
A
#
# COMPACT_ATOMS: atom_id res chain seq x y z
N MET A 1 2.04 -26.62 -14.19
CA MET A 1 2.24 -25.20 -14.59
C MET A 1 1.33 -24.35 -13.72
N VAL A 2 1.81 -23.21 -13.22
CA VAL A 2 0.98 -22.27 -12.43
C VAL A 2 0.68 -21.04 -13.29
N SER A 3 -0.56 -20.62 -13.27
CA SER A 3 -1.01 -19.32 -13.77
C SER A 3 -1.88 -18.66 -12.70
N PHE A 4 -2.18 -17.39 -12.86
CA PHE A 4 -2.98 -16.66 -11.87
C PHE A 4 -3.71 -15.50 -12.55
N LYS A 5 -4.73 -14.98 -11.88
CA LYS A 5 -5.34 -13.68 -12.13
C LYS A 5 -4.94 -12.75 -11.02
N LEU A 6 -4.85 -11.45 -11.28
CA LEU A 6 -4.43 -10.45 -10.33
C LEU A 6 -5.24 -9.17 -10.51
N PHE A 7 -5.69 -8.56 -9.42
CA PHE A 7 -6.32 -7.25 -9.43
C PHE A 7 -6.03 -6.52 -8.11
N ALA A 8 -5.77 -5.23 -8.17
CA ALA A 8 -5.54 -4.43 -6.98
C ALA A 8 -6.08 -3.00 -7.17
N GLY A 9 -6.33 -2.33 -6.06
CA GLY A 9 -6.73 -0.94 -6.07
C GLY A 9 -6.93 -0.41 -4.65
N THR A 10 -7.00 0.91 -4.54
CA THR A 10 -7.21 1.64 -3.31
C THR A 10 -8.44 2.54 -3.43
N ASP A 11 -9.05 2.88 -2.30
CA ASP A 11 -10.13 3.86 -2.16
C ASP A 11 -9.80 4.76 -0.97
N VAL A 12 -10.15 6.04 -1.07
CA VAL A 12 -9.84 7.01 -0.02
C VAL A 12 -10.76 6.86 1.21
N GLY A 13 -11.87 6.14 1.07
CA GLY A 13 -12.90 6.08 2.11
C GLY A 13 -13.48 7.46 2.41
N LEU A 14 -13.73 7.74 3.69
CA LEU A 14 -14.21 9.05 4.16
C LEU A 14 -13.07 9.99 4.61
N ARG A 15 -11.80 9.62 4.36
CA ARG A 15 -10.63 10.45 4.66
C ARG A 15 -10.44 11.56 3.61
N ASP A 16 -9.80 12.67 3.99
CA ASP A 16 -9.44 13.75 3.05
C ASP A 16 -8.29 13.34 2.12
N ASN A 17 -7.39 12.48 2.59
CA ASN A 17 -6.21 12.00 1.88
C ASN A 17 -6.13 10.49 1.91
N ASN A 18 -5.44 9.91 0.92
CA ASN A 18 -5.14 8.50 0.91
C ASN A 18 -3.67 8.30 1.31
N GLU A 19 -3.45 7.76 2.51
CA GLU A 19 -2.13 7.43 3.05
C GLU A 19 -1.71 5.99 2.74
N ASP A 20 -2.64 5.16 2.24
CA ASP A 20 -2.34 3.83 1.74
C ASP A 20 -1.55 3.87 0.43
N ASN A 21 -0.73 2.86 0.23
CA ASN A 21 -0.05 2.63 -1.04
C ASN A 21 0.05 1.14 -1.35
N PHE A 22 0.13 0.80 -2.62
CA PHE A 22 0.31 -0.58 -3.05
C PHE A 22 1.08 -0.66 -4.36
N ALA A 23 1.67 -1.82 -4.63
CA ALA A 23 2.19 -2.16 -5.94
C ALA A 23 2.05 -3.65 -6.20
N VAL A 24 1.94 -4.01 -7.47
CA VAL A 24 1.89 -5.38 -7.92
C VAL A 24 2.81 -5.57 -9.12
N CYS A 25 3.57 -6.66 -9.13
CA CYS A 25 4.38 -7.05 -10.26
C CYS A 25 3.96 -8.47 -10.73
N PRO A 26 3.19 -8.57 -11.81
CA PRO A 26 2.72 -9.86 -12.31
C PRO A 26 3.84 -10.78 -12.79
N ASP A 27 4.93 -10.22 -13.28
CA ASP A 27 6.08 -10.99 -13.78
C ASP A 27 7.39 -10.29 -13.41
N LEU A 28 8.03 -10.76 -12.35
CA LEU A 28 9.31 -10.24 -11.88
C LEU A 28 10.46 -10.44 -12.88
N ASN A 29 10.30 -11.28 -13.91
CA ASN A 29 11.29 -11.34 -15.00
C ASN A 29 11.23 -10.11 -15.91
N LYS A 30 10.07 -9.43 -15.97
CA LYS A 30 9.86 -8.24 -16.82
C LYS A 30 9.90 -6.94 -16.01
N GLU A 31 9.89 -7.02 -14.68
CA GLU A 31 9.87 -5.87 -13.76
C GLU A 31 8.75 -4.86 -14.06
N ALA A 32 7.63 -5.35 -14.60
CA ALA A 32 6.48 -4.52 -14.93
C ALA A 32 5.55 -4.38 -13.72
N TRP A 33 5.71 -3.29 -12.98
CA TRP A 33 4.89 -2.94 -11.82
C TRP A 33 3.62 -2.22 -12.27
N ILE A 34 2.60 -3.00 -12.62
CA ILE A 34 1.32 -2.50 -13.11
C ILE A 34 0.16 -3.33 -12.57
N VAL A 35 -1.00 -2.70 -12.42
CA VAL A 35 -2.27 -3.43 -12.24
C VAL A 35 -2.75 -3.88 -13.61
N PRO A 36 -2.96 -5.18 -13.86
CA PRO A 36 -3.48 -5.66 -15.13
C PRO A 36 -4.86 -5.05 -15.43
N ALA A 37 -5.04 -4.48 -16.61
CA ALA A 37 -6.31 -3.90 -17.03
C ALA A 37 -7.39 -4.97 -17.24
N ASP A 38 -7.01 -6.18 -17.65
CA ASP A 38 -7.91 -7.32 -17.83
C ASP A 38 -7.64 -8.41 -16.78
N ASN A 39 -8.47 -8.41 -15.73
CA ASN A 39 -8.42 -9.41 -14.66
C ASN A 39 -9.04 -10.77 -15.04
N ARG A 40 -9.60 -10.91 -16.25
CA ARG A 40 -10.20 -12.15 -16.74
C ARG A 40 -9.19 -13.07 -17.37
N GLN A 41 -8.09 -12.55 -17.88
CA GLN A 41 -7.04 -13.36 -18.49
C GLN A 41 -6.07 -13.88 -17.44
N ALA A 42 -5.77 -15.19 -17.51
CA ALA A 42 -4.78 -15.79 -16.63
C ALA A 42 -3.37 -15.49 -17.13
N ILE A 43 -2.53 -15.00 -16.23
CA ILE A 43 -1.11 -14.72 -16.47
C ILE A 43 -0.31 -15.97 -16.09
N ARG A 44 0.61 -16.39 -16.96
CA ARG A 44 1.52 -17.49 -16.64
C ARG A 44 2.57 -17.00 -15.64
N LEU A 45 2.75 -17.77 -14.55
CA LEU A 45 3.77 -17.46 -13.56
C LEU A 45 5.18 -17.62 -14.15
N GLY A 46 5.97 -16.55 -14.07
CA GLY A 46 7.38 -16.53 -14.44
C GLY A 46 8.27 -17.26 -13.44
N THR A 47 9.55 -17.46 -13.80
CA THR A 47 10.53 -18.17 -12.95
C THR A 47 10.88 -17.44 -11.67
N LYS A 48 10.82 -16.10 -11.67
CA LYS A 48 11.02 -15.25 -10.49
C LYS A 48 9.70 -15.02 -9.72
N GLY A 49 8.57 -15.47 -10.25
CA GLY A 49 7.26 -15.35 -9.61
C GLY A 49 6.58 -14.01 -9.82
N CYS A 50 5.55 -13.75 -9.01
CA CYS A 50 4.85 -12.47 -8.94
C CYS A 50 4.80 -11.98 -7.50
N VAL A 51 4.72 -10.67 -7.30
CA VAL A 51 4.68 -10.04 -5.97
C VAL A 51 3.57 -9.00 -5.88
N MET A 52 2.94 -8.94 -4.71
CA MET A 52 2.02 -7.88 -4.30
C MET A 52 2.52 -7.28 -3.00
N VAL A 53 2.32 -5.98 -2.82
CA VAL A 53 2.60 -5.25 -1.59
C VAL A 53 1.49 -4.27 -1.29
N VAL A 54 1.09 -4.19 -0.01
CA VAL A 54 0.22 -3.15 0.55
C VAL A 54 0.94 -2.52 1.72
N ALA A 55 0.85 -1.21 1.84
CA ALA A 55 1.45 -0.41 2.89
C ALA A 55 0.44 0.67 3.30
N ASP A 56 0.08 0.69 4.58
CA ASP A 56 -0.80 1.65 5.19
C ASP A 56 0.05 2.70 5.91
N GLY A 57 -0.07 3.93 5.47
CA GLY A 57 0.74 5.04 5.95
C GLY A 57 0.10 5.71 7.15
N MET A 58 0.90 5.96 8.19
CA MET A 58 0.48 6.66 9.37
C MET A 58 1.38 7.87 9.66
N GLY A 59 0.79 8.97 10.08
CA GLY A 59 1.52 10.17 10.45
C GLY A 59 0.62 11.40 10.50
N GLY A 60 0.87 12.35 11.41
CA GLY A 60 0.14 13.61 11.44
C GLY A 60 0.50 14.52 10.26
N GLN A 61 -0.48 15.27 9.72
CA GLN A 61 -0.30 16.31 8.71
C GLN A 61 0.43 15.90 7.41
N ASN A 62 -0.08 14.88 6.71
CA ASN A 62 0.37 14.47 5.36
C ASN A 62 1.74 13.78 5.30
N ALA A 63 2.14 13.05 6.32
CA ALA A 63 3.40 12.31 6.30
C ALA A 63 3.20 10.80 6.09
N GLY A 64 1.99 10.27 6.30
CA GLY A 64 1.66 8.85 6.12
C GLY A 64 1.81 8.41 4.67
N GLU A 65 1.30 9.19 3.71
CA GLU A 65 1.45 8.90 2.29
C GLU A 65 2.92 8.86 1.83
N VAL A 66 3.78 9.67 2.47
CA VAL A 66 5.22 9.64 2.18
C VAL A 66 5.85 8.35 2.68
N ALA A 67 5.47 7.90 3.87
CA ALA A 67 6.01 6.67 4.45
C ALA A 67 5.60 5.43 3.65
N SER A 68 4.32 5.29 3.33
CA SER A 68 3.80 4.17 2.52
C SER A 68 4.38 4.17 1.10
N ALA A 69 4.53 5.36 0.47
CA ALA A 69 5.17 5.48 -0.84
C ALA A 69 6.64 5.05 -0.81
N ILE A 70 7.40 5.43 0.23
CA ILE A 70 8.80 4.99 0.41
C ILE A 70 8.86 3.48 0.62
N ALA A 71 7.95 2.90 1.41
CA ALA A 71 7.89 1.46 1.64
C ALA A 71 7.68 0.70 0.33
N VAL A 72 6.65 1.08 -0.45
CA VAL A 72 6.33 0.45 -1.74
C VAL A 72 7.47 0.63 -2.75
N ALA A 73 8.01 1.83 -2.91
CA ALA A 73 9.14 2.08 -3.80
C ALA A 73 10.38 1.27 -3.41
N THR A 74 10.61 1.08 -2.11
CA THR A 74 11.72 0.25 -1.63
C THR A 74 11.52 -1.22 -1.98
N VAL A 75 10.29 -1.74 -1.85
CA VAL A 75 9.99 -3.11 -2.31
C VAL A 75 10.26 -3.24 -3.80
N GLN A 76 9.82 -2.28 -4.63
CA GLN A 76 10.08 -2.29 -6.06
C GLN A 76 11.58 -2.35 -6.38
N ASP A 77 12.39 -1.52 -5.72
CA ASP A 77 13.84 -1.51 -5.88
C ASP A 77 14.48 -2.84 -5.43
N MET A 78 14.06 -3.38 -4.29
CA MET A 78 14.61 -4.63 -3.76
C MET A 78 14.26 -5.84 -4.64
N PHE A 79 13.11 -5.82 -5.29
CA PHE A 79 12.69 -6.87 -6.23
C PHE A 79 13.18 -6.66 -7.66
N ALA A 80 13.99 -5.63 -7.93
CA ALA A 80 14.65 -5.47 -9.22
C ALA A 80 15.62 -6.63 -9.50
N SER A 81 15.88 -6.89 -10.78
CA SER A 81 16.66 -8.08 -11.23
C SER A 81 18.04 -8.17 -10.61
N ASP A 82 18.66 -7.03 -10.34
CA ASP A 82 20.01 -6.95 -9.76
C ASP A 82 20.07 -7.50 -8.32
N HIS A 83 18.95 -7.49 -7.61
CA HIS A 83 18.86 -7.99 -6.24
C HIS A 83 18.27 -9.41 -6.14
N LEU A 84 17.51 -9.85 -7.16
CA LEU A 84 16.91 -11.18 -7.24
C LEU A 84 17.82 -12.17 -7.96
N SER A 85 18.96 -12.50 -7.33
CA SER A 85 19.87 -13.50 -7.88
C SER A 85 19.27 -14.91 -7.79
N PRO A 86 19.74 -15.87 -8.60
CA PRO A 86 19.30 -17.26 -8.53
C PRO A 86 19.46 -17.88 -7.12
N GLU A 87 20.45 -17.46 -6.34
CA GLU A 87 20.70 -17.94 -4.98
C GLU A 87 19.59 -17.52 -4.03
N VAL A 88 19.02 -16.32 -4.20
CA VAL A 88 17.89 -15.82 -3.39
C VAL A 88 16.66 -16.70 -3.58
N ILE A 89 16.35 -17.07 -4.82
CA ILE A 89 15.13 -17.84 -5.14
C ILE A 89 15.31 -19.36 -5.02
N ALA A 90 16.54 -19.84 -4.78
CA ALA A 90 16.84 -21.26 -4.78
C ALA A 90 16.38 -21.99 -3.53
N LYS A 91 16.28 -21.31 -2.38
CA LYS A 91 16.00 -21.92 -1.07
C LYS A 91 15.00 -21.11 -0.26
N PRO A 92 14.05 -21.76 0.43
CA PRO A 92 13.06 -21.08 1.28
C PRO A 92 13.66 -20.12 2.29
N ASP A 93 14.75 -20.51 2.97
CA ASP A 93 15.40 -19.66 3.98
C ASP A 93 16.04 -18.42 3.37
N ALA A 94 16.59 -18.52 2.14
CA ALA A 94 17.15 -17.38 1.43
C ALA A 94 16.02 -16.39 1.04
N ILE A 95 14.87 -16.90 0.58
CA ILE A 95 13.68 -16.11 0.28
C ILE A 95 13.17 -15.38 1.54
N LYS A 96 13.00 -16.12 2.66
CA LYS A 96 12.57 -15.53 3.92
C LYS A 96 13.56 -14.48 4.44
N SER A 97 14.87 -14.73 4.29
CA SER A 97 15.90 -13.76 4.65
C SER A 97 15.87 -12.53 3.77
N PHE A 98 15.63 -12.68 2.46
CA PHE A 98 15.48 -11.59 1.52
C PHE A 98 14.26 -10.71 1.89
N LEU A 99 13.11 -11.31 2.15
CA LEU A 99 11.91 -10.57 2.58
C LEU A 99 12.13 -9.79 3.87
N LYS A 100 12.79 -10.39 4.88
CA LYS A 100 13.16 -9.68 6.11
C LYS A 100 14.08 -8.49 5.83
N LYS A 101 15.08 -8.67 4.96
CA LYS A 101 15.99 -7.57 4.54
C LYS A 101 15.23 -6.47 3.80
N THR A 102 14.26 -6.82 2.97
CA THR A 102 13.41 -5.85 2.24
C THR A 102 12.64 -4.97 3.24
N VAL A 103 11.99 -5.56 4.25
CA VAL A 103 11.27 -4.78 5.26
C VAL A 103 12.22 -3.89 6.07
N VAL A 104 13.41 -4.39 6.44
CA VAL A 104 14.42 -3.55 7.10
C VAL A 104 14.90 -2.41 6.21
N ALA A 105 15.04 -2.64 4.90
CA ALA A 105 15.40 -1.58 3.96
C ALA A 105 14.32 -0.48 3.87
N CYS A 106 13.03 -0.87 3.91
CA CYS A 106 11.92 0.08 3.99
C CYS A 106 12.04 0.96 5.25
N ASP A 107 12.21 0.36 6.42
CA ASP A 107 12.37 1.07 7.69
C ASP A 107 13.54 2.06 7.66
N VAL A 108 14.70 1.61 7.18
CA VAL A 108 15.90 2.46 7.08
C VAL A 108 15.65 3.65 6.16
N ARG A 109 14.97 3.46 5.02
CA ARG A 109 14.69 4.57 4.08
C ARG A 109 13.69 5.56 4.64
N ILE A 110 12.66 5.10 5.35
CA ILE A 110 11.68 5.97 6.03
C ILE A 110 12.41 6.80 7.10
N LYS A 111 13.15 6.18 8.01
CA LYS A 111 13.95 6.86 9.04
C LYS A 111 14.91 7.90 8.45
N LYS A 112 15.62 7.53 7.38
CA LYS A 112 16.53 8.45 6.67
C LYS A 112 15.81 9.64 6.04
N ARG A 113 14.56 9.47 5.60
CA ARG A 113 13.74 10.59 5.12
C ARG A 113 13.37 11.52 6.26
N THR A 114 12.94 10.99 7.40
CA THR A 114 12.63 11.78 8.62
C THR A 114 13.86 12.57 9.13
N GLU A 115 15.04 11.96 9.12
CA GLU A 115 16.30 12.64 9.50
C GLU A 115 16.64 13.83 8.60
N LYS A 116 16.23 13.78 7.32
CA LYS A 116 16.47 14.85 6.35
C LYS A 116 15.41 15.94 6.34
N ASP A 117 14.21 15.62 6.80
CA ASP A 117 13.04 16.50 6.72
C ASP A 117 12.21 16.35 7.99
N ALA A 118 12.43 17.29 8.90
CA ALA A 118 11.75 17.30 10.19
C ALA A 118 10.21 17.40 10.08
N SER A 119 9.67 17.86 8.96
CA SER A 119 8.22 17.90 8.73
C SER A 119 7.59 16.50 8.63
N THR A 120 8.41 15.47 8.40
CA THR A 120 7.99 14.06 8.33
C THR A 120 8.22 13.32 9.66
N TYR A 121 8.50 14.03 10.75
CA TYR A 121 8.71 13.42 12.06
C TYR A 121 7.47 12.69 12.54
N GLY A 122 7.64 11.44 12.98
CA GLY A 122 6.53 10.59 13.42
C GLY A 122 5.81 9.85 12.28
N MET A 123 6.23 10.02 11.03
CA MET A 123 5.69 9.19 9.94
C MET A 123 6.11 7.73 10.11
N GLY A 124 5.22 6.85 9.76
CA GLY A 124 5.43 5.42 9.75
C GLY A 124 4.55 4.75 8.71
N SER A 125 4.70 3.44 8.58
CA SER A 125 3.82 2.65 7.73
C SER A 125 3.77 1.21 8.20
N THR A 126 2.65 0.54 7.95
CA THR A 126 2.60 -0.92 7.91
C THR A 126 3.24 -1.41 6.62
N ILE A 127 3.40 -2.71 6.50
CA ILE A 127 3.72 -3.38 5.24
C ILE A 127 3.28 -4.83 5.27
N VAL A 128 2.66 -5.29 4.21
CA VAL A 128 2.41 -6.70 3.92
C VAL A 128 2.80 -7.01 2.48
N ILE A 129 3.63 -8.05 2.31
CA ILE A 129 4.17 -8.49 1.01
C ILE A 129 3.78 -9.94 0.80
N ALA A 130 3.23 -10.27 -0.37
CA ALA A 130 2.98 -11.63 -0.80
C ALA A 130 3.76 -11.92 -2.08
N TRP A 131 4.64 -12.90 -2.05
CA TRP A 131 5.46 -13.35 -3.18
C TRP A 131 5.11 -14.79 -3.56
N LEU A 132 4.42 -14.97 -4.68
CA LEU A 132 4.12 -16.28 -5.24
C LEU A 132 5.28 -16.75 -6.13
N LEU A 133 5.92 -17.85 -5.75
CA LEU A 133 7.03 -18.46 -6.46
C LEU A 133 6.79 -19.97 -6.65
N GLY A 134 6.54 -20.40 -7.88
CA GLY A 134 6.14 -21.77 -8.16
C GLY A 134 4.79 -22.11 -7.52
N LYS A 135 4.77 -23.06 -6.57
CA LYS A 135 3.58 -23.43 -5.79
C LYS A 135 3.67 -22.98 -4.33
N LYS A 136 4.59 -22.08 -4.03
CA LYS A 136 4.78 -21.54 -2.68
C LYS A 136 4.43 -20.07 -2.65
N LEU A 137 3.73 -19.67 -1.62
CA LEU A 137 3.46 -18.28 -1.26
C LEU A 137 4.32 -17.92 -0.06
N TYR A 138 5.12 -16.88 -0.18
CA TYR A 138 5.88 -16.30 0.91
C TYR A 138 5.22 -14.99 1.31
N VAL A 139 4.86 -14.86 2.58
CA VAL A 139 4.22 -13.66 3.13
C VAL A 139 5.16 -13.05 4.17
N ALA A 140 5.43 -11.75 4.04
CA ALA A 140 6.17 -10.97 5.04
C ALA A 140 5.32 -9.78 5.47
N TRP A 141 5.28 -9.47 6.78
CA TRP A 141 4.46 -8.36 7.27
C TRP A 141 5.06 -7.68 8.51
N LEU A 142 4.69 -6.44 8.69
CA LEU A 142 4.94 -5.61 9.87
C LEU A 142 3.79 -4.61 10.00
N GLY A 143 3.06 -4.65 11.10
CA GLY A 143 1.84 -3.87 11.32
C GLY A 143 0.60 -4.76 11.39
N ASP A 144 -0.56 -4.21 11.07
CA ASP A 144 -1.89 -4.82 11.12
C ASP A 144 -2.60 -4.86 9.75
N SER A 145 -1.93 -4.43 8.68
CA SER A 145 -2.34 -4.83 7.33
C SER A 145 -2.21 -6.33 7.16
N ARG A 146 -3.23 -6.96 6.57
CA ARG A 146 -3.37 -8.42 6.61
C ARG A 146 -3.19 -9.10 5.27
N ALA A 147 -2.76 -10.35 5.36
CA ALA A 147 -2.81 -11.34 4.27
C ALA A 147 -3.78 -12.46 4.62
N TYR A 148 -4.61 -12.84 3.65
CA TYR A 148 -5.57 -13.93 3.75
C TYR A 148 -5.41 -14.92 2.60
N SER A 149 -5.81 -16.16 2.86
CA SER A 149 -6.07 -17.21 1.89
C SER A 149 -7.54 -17.57 1.92
N PHE A 150 -8.17 -17.69 0.77
CA PHE A 150 -9.50 -18.25 0.62
C PHE A 150 -9.44 -19.47 -0.29
N VAL A 151 -9.92 -20.60 0.19
CA VAL A 151 -10.03 -21.83 -0.58
C VAL A 151 -11.49 -22.29 -0.56
N LYS A 152 -12.07 -22.46 -1.75
CA LYS A 152 -13.47 -22.90 -1.87
C LYS A 152 -13.71 -24.21 -1.10
N GLY A 153 -14.71 -24.21 -0.22
CA GLY A 153 -15.03 -25.33 0.66
C GLY A 153 -14.19 -25.44 1.94
N LYS A 154 -13.14 -24.65 2.10
CA LYS A 154 -12.39 -24.52 3.36
C LYS A 154 -12.63 -23.16 4.03
N GLY A 155 -13.09 -22.16 3.26
CA GLY A 155 -13.32 -20.79 3.72
C GLY A 155 -12.07 -19.93 3.70
N ILE A 156 -12.13 -18.82 4.46
CA ILE A 156 -11.06 -17.85 4.61
C ILE A 156 -10.15 -18.22 5.78
N ALA A 157 -8.85 -17.98 5.64
CA ALA A 157 -7.86 -18.14 6.69
C ALA A 157 -6.90 -16.96 6.68
N ARG A 158 -6.59 -16.39 7.84
CA ARG A 158 -5.61 -15.33 8.01
C ARG A 158 -4.20 -15.92 7.92
N LEU A 159 -3.37 -15.37 7.03
CA LEU A 159 -1.96 -15.77 6.82
C LEU A 159 -0.98 -14.92 7.60
N SER A 160 -1.38 -13.72 8.01
CA SER A 160 -0.59 -12.82 8.87
C SER A 160 -1.25 -12.71 10.24
N LYS A 161 -0.46 -12.30 11.23
CA LYS A 161 -0.93 -12.02 12.58
C LYS A 161 -0.60 -10.58 12.92
N ASP A 162 -1.60 -9.82 13.35
CA ASP A 162 -1.46 -8.39 13.56
C ASP A 162 -0.43 -8.05 14.64
N HIS A 163 0.37 -7.04 14.40
CA HIS A 163 1.22 -6.43 15.40
C HIS A 163 0.47 -5.27 16.07
N SER A 164 -0.65 -5.57 16.72
CA SER A 164 -1.50 -4.60 17.41
C SER A 164 -1.61 -4.89 18.91
N TYR A 165 -2.02 -3.89 19.66
CA TYR A 165 -2.28 -4.04 21.10
C TYR A 165 -3.40 -5.03 21.36
N VAL A 166 -4.49 -4.94 20.62
CA VAL A 166 -5.63 -5.83 20.78
C VAL A 166 -5.29 -7.28 20.44
N GLN A 167 -4.43 -7.53 19.45
CA GLN A 167 -3.95 -8.88 19.16
C GLN A 167 -3.17 -9.48 20.34
N GLN A 168 -2.38 -8.66 21.06
CA GLN A 168 -1.69 -9.15 22.27
C GLN A 168 -2.68 -9.52 23.38
N LEU A 169 -3.80 -8.80 23.53
CA LEU A 169 -4.86 -9.14 24.47
C LEU A 169 -5.59 -10.44 24.09
N VAL A 170 -5.85 -10.65 22.80
CA VAL A 170 -6.42 -11.90 22.27
C VAL A 170 -5.47 -13.08 22.56
N ASP A 171 -4.17 -12.90 22.26
CA ASP A 171 -3.14 -13.92 22.51
C ASP A 171 -3.01 -14.30 23.99
N ALA A 172 -3.20 -13.32 24.88
CA ALA A 172 -3.22 -13.53 26.31
C ALA A 172 -4.54 -14.15 26.83
N GLY A 173 -5.54 -14.34 25.94
CA GLY A 173 -6.88 -14.81 26.32
C GLY A 173 -7.66 -13.80 27.18
N THR A 174 -7.28 -12.51 27.14
CA THR A 174 -7.93 -11.46 27.91
C THR A 174 -9.21 -10.97 27.24
N ILE A 175 -9.24 -10.94 25.93
CA ILE A 175 -10.41 -10.61 25.10
C ILE A 175 -10.53 -11.58 23.94
N THR A 176 -11.73 -11.69 23.39
CA THR A 176 -11.99 -12.45 22.15
C THR A 176 -11.63 -11.63 20.90
N GLU A 177 -11.54 -12.26 19.73
CA GLU A 177 -11.36 -11.55 18.46
C GLU A 177 -12.52 -10.57 18.16
N GLU A 178 -13.75 -10.93 18.55
CA GLU A 178 -14.92 -10.07 18.38
C GLU A 178 -14.85 -8.82 19.27
N GLU A 179 -14.39 -8.97 20.51
CA GLU A 179 -14.16 -7.84 21.43
C GLU A 179 -13.02 -6.95 20.95
N ALA A 180 -11.99 -7.54 20.31
CA ALA A 180 -10.85 -6.80 19.75
C ALA A 180 -11.28 -5.81 18.65
N MET A 181 -12.21 -6.17 17.78
CA MET A 181 -12.70 -5.29 16.71
C MET A 181 -13.40 -4.03 17.25
N ASN A 182 -14.06 -4.14 18.40
CA ASN A 182 -14.80 -3.02 19.02
C ASN A 182 -14.02 -2.36 20.17
N HIS A 183 -12.75 -2.73 20.35
CA HIS A 183 -11.95 -2.23 21.46
C HIS A 183 -11.53 -0.77 21.23
N PRO A 184 -11.56 0.12 22.25
CA PRO A 184 -11.16 1.54 22.09
C PRO A 184 -9.74 1.75 21.53
N ASN A 185 -8.84 0.77 21.72
CA ASN A 185 -7.47 0.78 21.24
C ASN A 185 -7.27 -0.22 20.08
N SER A 186 -8.29 -0.51 19.28
CA SER A 186 -8.18 -1.43 18.14
C SER A 186 -7.18 -0.97 17.09
N ASN A 187 -7.02 0.36 16.95
CA ASN A 187 -6.09 1.00 16.02
C ASN A 187 -4.65 1.16 16.56
N VAL A 188 -4.35 0.65 17.76
CA VAL A 188 -3.00 0.79 18.34
C VAL A 188 -2.09 -0.32 17.86
N ILE A 189 -1.19 0.00 16.93
CA ILE A 189 -0.16 -0.93 16.46
C ILE A 189 1.06 -0.93 17.38
N THR A 190 1.71 -2.07 17.48
CA THR A 190 2.89 -2.28 18.34
C THR A 190 4.19 -2.40 17.56
N ARG A 191 4.11 -2.53 16.24
CA ARG A 191 5.27 -2.57 15.34
C ARG A 191 4.91 -1.90 14.02
N SER A 192 5.78 -0.98 13.56
CA SER A 192 5.65 -0.31 12.27
C SER A 192 7.02 -0.02 11.66
N LEU A 193 7.03 0.35 10.40
CA LEU A 193 8.14 0.99 9.74
C LEU A 193 8.25 2.44 10.24
N GLY A 194 9.48 2.96 10.35
CA GLY A 194 9.72 4.36 10.74
C GLY A 194 9.80 4.60 12.24
N ASP A 195 9.51 3.62 13.08
CA ASP A 195 9.59 3.74 14.54
C ASP A 195 11.05 3.78 15.00
N PHE A 196 11.50 4.95 15.48
CA PHE A 196 12.87 5.13 15.99
C PHE A 196 13.15 4.42 17.32
N SER A 197 12.11 4.03 18.06
CA SER A 197 12.26 3.35 19.35
C SER A 197 12.71 1.90 19.20
N GLN A 198 12.49 1.28 18.04
CA GLN A 198 12.80 -0.12 17.78
C GLN A 198 13.29 -0.35 16.35
N LYS A 199 13.93 -1.51 16.15
CA LYS A 199 14.31 -1.98 14.82
C LYS A 199 13.13 -2.70 14.18
N ALA A 200 12.88 -2.48 12.90
CA ALA A 200 11.87 -3.21 12.16
C ALA A 200 12.16 -4.71 12.19
N LYS A 201 11.21 -5.48 12.70
CA LYS A 201 11.27 -6.95 12.79
C LYS A 201 10.03 -7.52 12.12
N ALA A 202 10.16 -7.84 10.84
CA ALA A 202 9.11 -8.49 10.08
C ALA A 202 8.93 -9.95 10.50
N ASP A 203 7.69 -10.39 10.57
CA ASP A 203 7.37 -11.80 10.53
C ASP A 203 7.28 -12.28 9.09
N VAL A 204 7.65 -13.53 8.84
CA VAL A 204 7.67 -14.14 7.50
C VAL A 204 7.22 -15.59 7.60
N ALA A 205 6.26 -15.95 6.77
CA ALA A 205 5.72 -17.30 6.67
C ALA A 205 5.75 -17.82 5.22
N GLU A 206 5.63 -19.12 5.08
CA GLU A 206 5.61 -19.84 3.80
C GLU A 206 4.41 -20.78 3.78
N TYR A 207 3.68 -20.79 2.68
CA TYR A 207 2.47 -21.58 2.48
C TYR A 207 2.51 -22.31 1.14
N ASP A 208 1.92 -23.49 1.08
CA ASP A 208 1.62 -24.15 -0.18
C ASP A 208 0.31 -23.60 -0.75
N VAL A 209 0.27 -23.28 -2.03
CA VAL A 209 -0.95 -22.78 -2.68
C VAL A 209 -1.71 -23.89 -3.37
N GLU A 210 -3.04 -23.80 -3.33
CA GLU A 210 -3.97 -24.75 -3.93
C GLU A 210 -4.54 -24.22 -5.26
N ASP A 211 -5.13 -25.12 -6.07
CA ASP A 211 -5.82 -24.72 -7.29
C ASP A 211 -7.11 -23.97 -6.98
N GLY A 212 -7.28 -22.78 -7.54
CA GLY A 212 -8.43 -21.92 -7.32
C GLY A 212 -8.33 -21.04 -6.08
N GLU A 213 -7.27 -21.16 -5.28
CA GLU A 213 -7.05 -20.34 -4.08
C GLU A 213 -6.96 -18.87 -4.43
N VAL A 214 -7.61 -18.02 -3.61
CA VAL A 214 -7.54 -16.57 -3.68
C VAL A 214 -6.72 -16.04 -2.52
N ILE A 215 -5.67 -15.33 -2.82
CA ILE A 215 -4.84 -14.58 -1.87
C ILE A 215 -5.31 -13.13 -1.85
N LEU A 216 -5.58 -12.60 -0.67
CA LEU A 216 -5.94 -11.21 -0.44
C LEU A 216 -4.89 -10.54 0.44
N LEU A 217 -4.40 -9.37 0.03
CA LEU A 217 -3.75 -8.41 0.91
C LEU A 217 -4.67 -7.20 1.08
N CYS A 218 -4.76 -6.67 2.29
CA CYS A 218 -5.54 -5.45 2.55
C CYS A 218 -4.95 -4.61 3.69
N SER A 219 -5.26 -3.30 3.68
CA SER A 219 -5.10 -2.42 4.83
C SER A 219 -6.22 -2.64 5.86
N ASP A 220 -6.09 -2.05 7.04
CA ASP A 220 -7.06 -2.15 8.13
C ASP A 220 -8.40 -1.47 7.80
N GLY A 221 -8.44 -0.54 6.83
CA GLY A 221 -9.69 0.02 6.31
C GLY A 221 -10.67 -1.01 5.76
N LEU A 222 -10.20 -2.22 5.38
CA LEU A 222 -11.07 -3.35 5.11
C LEU A 222 -11.22 -4.24 6.36
N CYS A 223 -10.11 -4.81 6.84
CA CYS A 223 -10.14 -5.87 7.85
C CYS A 223 -10.34 -5.35 9.29
N GLY A 224 -10.31 -4.04 9.50
CA GLY A 224 -10.66 -3.41 10.77
C GLY A 224 -12.17 -3.22 10.95
N VAL A 225 -12.93 -3.22 9.86
CA VAL A 225 -14.38 -2.96 9.87
C VAL A 225 -15.23 -4.12 9.36
N CYS A 226 -14.70 -4.98 8.47
CA CYS A 226 -15.36 -6.19 7.97
C CYS A 226 -14.82 -7.43 8.69
N ARG A 227 -15.70 -8.35 9.07
CA ARG A 227 -15.31 -9.63 9.68
C ARG A 227 -14.70 -10.58 8.64
N ASP A 228 -13.82 -11.47 9.08
CA ASP A 228 -13.16 -12.43 8.17
C ASP A 228 -14.20 -13.28 7.40
N GLU A 229 -15.30 -13.68 8.05
CA GLU A 229 -16.37 -14.46 7.41
C GLU A 229 -17.09 -13.66 6.31
N GLU A 230 -17.31 -12.36 6.51
CA GLU A 230 -17.93 -11.47 5.52
C GLU A 230 -17.00 -11.30 4.31
N ILE A 231 -15.71 -11.04 4.56
CA ILE A 231 -14.69 -10.98 3.52
C ILE A 231 -14.66 -12.29 2.73
N GLY A 232 -14.66 -13.44 3.43
CA GLY A 232 -14.67 -14.77 2.83
C GLY A 232 -15.90 -15.03 1.97
N GLY A 233 -17.09 -14.61 2.43
CA GLY A 233 -18.35 -14.75 1.69
C GLY A 233 -18.34 -13.97 0.38
N ILE A 234 -17.86 -12.72 0.40
CA ILE A 234 -17.72 -11.89 -0.80
C ILE A 234 -16.72 -12.52 -1.79
N ILE A 235 -15.59 -13.03 -1.31
CA ILE A 235 -14.61 -13.71 -2.17
C ILE A 235 -15.22 -14.97 -2.79
N GLU A 236 -16.00 -15.76 -2.03
CA GLU A 236 -16.64 -16.98 -2.53
C GLU A 236 -17.62 -16.67 -3.67
N GLU A 237 -18.43 -15.64 -3.54
CA GLU A 237 -19.36 -15.18 -4.57
C GLU A 237 -18.65 -14.75 -5.85
N GLU A 238 -17.51 -14.06 -5.73
CA GLU A 238 -16.85 -13.34 -6.82
C GLU A 238 -15.51 -13.93 -7.28
N THR A 239 -15.23 -15.20 -6.95
CA THR A 239 -13.98 -15.88 -7.36
C THR A 239 -13.72 -15.87 -8.89
N GLY A 240 -14.75 -15.65 -9.70
CA GLY A 240 -14.65 -15.54 -11.17
C GLY A 240 -14.12 -14.19 -11.66
N ASN A 241 -14.34 -13.11 -10.90
CA ASN A 241 -14.04 -11.74 -11.29
C ASN A 241 -13.43 -10.95 -10.13
N LEU A 242 -12.10 -10.85 -10.10
CA LEU A 242 -11.38 -10.16 -9.02
C LEU A 242 -11.66 -8.65 -8.95
N GLN A 243 -12.03 -8.02 -10.06
CA GLN A 243 -12.43 -6.61 -10.07
C GLN A 243 -13.73 -6.42 -9.28
N THR A 244 -14.77 -7.18 -9.64
CA THR A 244 -16.05 -7.13 -8.91
C THR A 244 -15.88 -7.53 -7.46
N CYS A 245 -15.01 -8.51 -7.17
CA CYS A 245 -14.66 -8.89 -5.81
C CYS A 245 -14.08 -7.69 -5.03
N LYS A 246 -13.09 -6.98 -5.60
CA LYS A 246 -12.51 -5.77 -5.00
C LYS A 246 -13.56 -4.69 -4.79
N GLU A 247 -14.41 -4.44 -5.79
CA GLU A 247 -15.47 -3.43 -5.71
C GLU A 247 -16.47 -3.74 -4.59
N LYS A 248 -16.91 -5.01 -4.45
CA LYS A 248 -17.82 -5.44 -3.38
C LYS A 248 -17.15 -5.37 -2.00
N LEU A 249 -15.90 -5.78 -1.86
CA LEU A 249 -15.16 -5.66 -0.61
C LEU A 249 -15.01 -4.18 -0.19
N THR A 250 -14.71 -3.30 -1.15
CA THR A 250 -14.64 -1.86 -0.88
C THR A 250 -16.00 -1.31 -0.47
N ALA A 251 -17.08 -1.73 -1.15
CA ALA A 251 -18.44 -1.31 -0.81
C ALA A 251 -18.86 -1.78 0.59
N ALA A 252 -18.50 -3.01 1.00
CA ALA A 252 -18.74 -3.53 2.34
C ALA A 252 -18.04 -2.68 3.40
N ALA A 253 -16.75 -2.36 3.20
CA ALA A 253 -16.00 -1.50 4.10
C ALA A 253 -16.61 -0.08 4.21
N LEU A 254 -17.03 0.50 3.08
CA LEU A 254 -17.72 1.80 3.07
C LEU A 254 -19.07 1.76 3.80
N GLN A 255 -19.83 0.68 3.66
CA GLN A 255 -21.11 0.45 4.38
C GLN A 255 -20.87 0.27 5.88
N ALA A 256 -19.77 -0.34 6.28
CA ALA A 256 -19.36 -0.49 7.67
C ALA A 256 -18.83 0.82 8.29
N GLY A 257 -18.82 1.92 7.53
CA GLY A 257 -18.47 3.26 8.01
C GLY A 257 -17.38 3.94 7.19
N GLY A 258 -16.54 3.20 6.45
CA GLY A 258 -15.52 3.75 5.55
C GLY A 258 -14.55 4.75 6.20
N SER A 259 -14.28 4.60 7.49
CA SER A 259 -13.56 5.58 8.31
C SER A 259 -12.08 5.71 7.97
N ASP A 260 -11.56 4.79 7.14
CA ASP A 260 -10.15 4.78 6.72
C ASP A 260 -9.97 4.55 5.22
N ASN A 261 -8.73 4.68 4.76
CA ASN A 261 -8.31 4.31 3.41
C ASN A 261 -8.41 2.80 3.23
N ILE A 262 -8.93 2.34 2.09
CA ILE A 262 -9.23 0.93 1.83
C ILE A 262 -8.37 0.45 0.67
N THR A 263 -7.36 -0.35 0.94
CA THR A 263 -6.49 -0.91 -0.09
C THR A 263 -6.61 -2.43 -0.15
N ILE A 264 -6.80 -2.97 -1.36
CA ILE A 264 -7.09 -4.38 -1.61
C ILE A 264 -6.26 -4.85 -2.80
N ALA A 265 -5.52 -5.95 -2.63
CA ALA A 265 -4.84 -6.65 -3.71
C ALA A 265 -5.23 -8.14 -3.68
N LEU A 266 -5.75 -8.65 -4.80
CA LEU A 266 -6.29 -9.99 -4.97
C LEU A 266 -5.49 -10.77 -6.01
N LEU A 267 -5.14 -12.02 -5.71
CA LEU A 267 -4.49 -12.94 -6.63
C LEU A 267 -5.21 -14.29 -6.55
N GLN A 268 -5.72 -14.78 -7.68
CA GLN A 268 -6.31 -16.11 -7.78
C GLN A 268 -5.38 -17.07 -8.51
N VAL A 269 -4.98 -18.12 -7.81
CA VAL A 269 -4.06 -19.16 -8.34
C VAL A 269 -4.80 -20.17 -9.22
N LYS A 270 -4.17 -20.60 -10.33
CA LYS A 270 -4.60 -21.71 -11.17
C LYS A 270 -3.45 -22.68 -11.39
N ILE A 271 -3.61 -23.89 -10.91
CA ILE A 271 -2.62 -24.96 -11.06
C ILE A 271 -3.05 -25.91 -12.19
N HIS A 272 -2.35 -25.87 -13.28
CA HIS A 272 -2.57 -26.82 -14.37
C HIS A 272 -1.85 -28.12 -14.05
N LEU A 273 -2.63 -29.13 -13.69
CA LEU A 273 -2.15 -30.51 -13.61
C LEU A 273 -1.88 -30.93 -15.07
N GLY A 274 -0.61 -31.02 -15.46
CA GLY A 274 -0.27 -31.65 -16.72
C GLY A 274 -0.82 -33.10 -16.71
N ASN A 275 -1.47 -33.53 -17.77
CA ASN A 275 -1.77 -34.95 -17.91
C ASN A 275 -0.46 -35.70 -17.67
N PRO A 276 -0.40 -36.71 -16.79
CA PRO A 276 0.78 -37.52 -16.66
C PRO A 276 1.11 -38.07 -18.08
N PRO A 277 2.39 -38.09 -18.45
CA PRO A 277 2.75 -38.68 -19.71
C PRO A 277 2.15 -40.09 -19.72
N ALA A 278 1.33 -40.38 -20.75
CA ALA A 278 0.67 -41.66 -20.89
C ALA A 278 1.74 -42.72 -20.68
N GLN A 279 1.61 -43.51 -19.61
CA GLN A 279 2.44 -44.68 -19.40
C GLN A 279 2.19 -45.57 -20.61
N LYS A 280 3.18 -45.64 -21.51
CA LYS A 280 3.20 -46.69 -22.55
C LYS A 280 3.21 -48.01 -21.80
N SER A 281 2.05 -48.67 -21.74
CA SER A 281 1.93 -50.07 -21.39
C SER A 281 2.94 -50.84 -22.25
N LYS A 282 3.91 -51.47 -21.61
CA LYS A 282 4.76 -52.45 -22.25
C LYS A 282 3.92 -53.70 -22.43
N ASP A 283 3.18 -53.77 -23.53
CA ASP A 283 2.74 -55.08 -24.04
C ASP A 283 3.89 -55.59 -24.90
N LYS A 284 4.43 -56.70 -24.40
CA LYS A 284 5.30 -57.59 -25.19
C LYS A 284 4.38 -58.33 -26.17
N ASP A 285 4.69 -58.28 -27.40
CA ASP A 285 4.94 -59.40 -28.32
C ASP A 285 4.73 -59.00 -29.78
N ALA A 286 5.58 -59.59 -30.55
CA ALA A 286 5.56 -59.85 -32.00
C ALA A 286 6.44 -58.96 -32.87
N SER A 287 7.57 -59.54 -33.06
CA SER A 287 8.39 -59.64 -34.29
C SER A 287 7.90 -58.89 -35.53
N SER A 288 8.86 -58.31 -36.18
CA SER A 288 8.99 -58.16 -37.61
C SER A 288 9.16 -56.76 -38.19
N SER A 289 10.23 -56.64 -38.91
CA SER A 289 10.46 -55.68 -39.99
C SER A 289 10.99 -54.30 -39.62
N ARG A 290 12.30 -54.20 -39.49
CA ARG A 290 13.06 -52.99 -39.70
C ARG A 290 12.97 -52.54 -41.16
N ASN A 291 12.03 -51.66 -41.45
CA ASN A 291 12.17 -50.81 -42.63
C ASN A 291 13.03 -49.62 -42.28
N ALA A 292 14.32 -49.70 -42.50
CA ALA A 292 15.20 -48.57 -42.49
C ALA A 292 14.79 -47.63 -43.64
N MET A 293 14.20 -46.52 -43.31
CA MET A 293 13.86 -45.44 -44.22
C MET A 293 15.16 -44.94 -44.86
N SER A 294 15.23 -44.95 -46.23
CA SER A 294 16.42 -44.57 -46.96
C SER A 294 16.82 -43.11 -46.58
N MET A 295 18.13 -42.88 -46.61
CA MET A 295 18.71 -41.56 -46.33
C MET A 295 18.14 -40.47 -47.25
N SER A 296 17.72 -40.83 -48.46
CA SER A 296 17.05 -39.96 -49.42
C SER A 296 15.66 -39.52 -48.99
N THR A 297 14.90 -40.40 -48.31
CA THR A 297 13.56 -40.06 -47.73
C THR A 297 13.69 -39.13 -46.53
N TRP A 298 14.73 -39.28 -45.67
CA TRP A 298 15.03 -38.40 -44.55
C TRP A 298 15.43 -37.01 -45.02
N LEU A 299 16.28 -36.90 -46.05
CA LEU A 299 16.65 -35.63 -46.68
C LEU A 299 15.44 -34.91 -47.28
N ALA A 300 14.52 -35.64 -47.94
CA ALA A 300 13.29 -35.05 -48.50
C ALA A 300 12.36 -34.48 -47.40
N ILE A 301 12.24 -35.16 -46.23
CA ILE A 301 11.45 -34.68 -45.12
C ILE A 301 12.10 -33.44 -44.49
N VAL A 302 13.41 -33.42 -44.29
CA VAL A 302 14.13 -32.25 -43.75
C VAL A 302 14.03 -31.06 -44.70
N PHE A 303 14.19 -31.31 -46.04
CA PHE A 303 14.04 -30.24 -47.01
C PHE A 303 12.59 -29.70 -47.08
N GLY A 304 11.59 -30.57 -46.98
CA GLY A 304 10.17 -30.19 -46.88
C GLY A 304 9.87 -29.32 -45.65
N LEU A 305 10.42 -29.69 -44.50
CA LEU A 305 10.25 -28.91 -43.25
C LEU A 305 10.97 -27.54 -43.33
N CYS A 306 12.16 -27.48 -43.97
CA CYS A 306 12.86 -26.22 -44.21
C CYS A 306 12.09 -25.31 -45.17
N MET A 307 11.49 -25.86 -46.23
CA MET A 307 10.65 -25.09 -47.16
C MET A 307 9.38 -24.58 -46.51
N ILE A 308 8.73 -25.39 -45.66
CA ILE A 308 7.55 -24.96 -44.91
C ILE A 308 7.92 -23.85 -43.91
N SER A 309 9.04 -23.95 -43.21
CA SER A 309 9.51 -22.90 -42.30
C SER A 309 9.88 -21.61 -43.04
N ALA A 310 10.48 -21.72 -44.23
CA ALA A 310 10.79 -20.55 -45.08
C ALA A 310 9.50 -19.88 -45.62
N LEU A 311 8.51 -20.69 -46.03
CA LEU A 311 7.19 -20.16 -46.44
C LEU A 311 6.41 -19.52 -45.30
N LEU A 312 6.47 -20.08 -44.09
CA LEU A 312 5.90 -19.49 -42.91
C LEU A 312 6.61 -18.20 -42.51
N TYR A 313 7.94 -18.15 -42.66
CA TYR A 313 8.72 -16.91 -42.39
C TYR A 313 8.43 -15.85 -43.47
N ALA A 314 8.35 -16.22 -44.75
CA ALA A 314 7.96 -15.30 -45.82
C ALA A 314 6.50 -14.84 -45.69
N GLY A 315 5.58 -15.72 -45.28
CA GLY A 315 4.20 -15.37 -44.93
C GLY A 315 4.10 -14.40 -43.74
N TYR A 316 4.91 -14.60 -42.69
CA TYR A 316 5.03 -13.69 -41.57
C TYR A 316 5.58 -12.31 -41.96
N SER A 317 6.53 -12.28 -42.92
CA SER A 317 7.09 -11.03 -43.46
C SER A 317 6.13 -10.28 -44.41
N ILE A 318 5.19 -10.99 -45.05
CA ILE A 318 4.20 -10.41 -45.99
C ILE A 318 2.93 -9.95 -45.23
N ILE A 319 2.57 -10.62 -44.14
CA ILE A 319 1.46 -10.22 -43.24
C ILE A 319 1.98 -9.18 -42.23
N GLY A 320 2.65 -8.14 -42.69
CA GLY A 320 3.23 -7.06 -41.92
C GLY A 320 3.03 -7.24 -40.43
N GLY A 321 4.12 -7.34 -39.66
CA GLY A 321 4.04 -7.52 -38.22
C GLY A 321 2.93 -6.65 -37.69
N VAL A 322 2.02 -7.20 -36.91
CA VAL A 322 1.02 -6.43 -36.20
C VAL A 322 1.84 -5.48 -35.33
N GLU A 323 2.00 -4.24 -35.80
CA GLU A 323 2.53 -3.18 -34.96
C GLU A 323 1.59 -3.16 -33.73
N GLU A 324 2.13 -3.46 -32.55
CA GLU A 324 1.41 -3.22 -31.32
C GLU A 324 0.96 -1.76 -31.37
N PRO A 325 -0.33 -1.49 -31.11
CA PRO A 325 -0.84 -0.13 -31.18
C PRO A 325 0.05 0.74 -30.26
N PRO A 326 0.50 1.92 -30.72
CA PRO A 326 1.41 2.76 -29.96
C PRO A 326 0.85 2.97 -28.57
N VAL A 327 1.67 2.73 -27.55
CA VAL A 327 1.27 2.87 -26.15
C VAL A 327 0.91 4.32 -25.92
N LYS A 328 -0.39 4.61 -25.76
CA LYS A 328 -0.89 5.94 -25.48
C LYS A 328 -0.60 6.32 -24.04
N ARG A 329 -0.04 7.49 -23.82
CA ARG A 329 0.27 8.00 -22.47
C ARG A 329 0.06 9.51 -22.41
N VAL A 330 -0.41 9.98 -21.25
CA VAL A 330 -0.50 11.41 -20.95
C VAL A 330 0.10 11.69 -19.58
N LYS A 331 0.82 12.80 -19.47
CA LYS A 331 1.40 13.28 -18.21
C LYS A 331 1.34 14.80 -18.17
N ILE A 332 1.03 15.35 -17.00
CA ILE A 332 1.11 16.78 -16.70
C ILE A 332 1.92 17.01 -15.43
N TRP A 333 2.74 18.03 -15.40
CA TRP A 333 3.46 18.48 -14.21
C TRP A 333 3.67 20.00 -14.27
N VAL A 334 4.03 20.59 -13.14
CA VAL A 334 4.29 22.03 -12.99
C VAL A 334 5.68 22.24 -12.39
N ASP A 335 6.31 23.38 -12.69
CA ASP A 335 7.63 23.71 -12.15
C ASP A 335 7.58 24.03 -10.66
N ASN A 336 6.49 24.67 -10.22
CA ASN A 336 6.25 24.98 -8.82
C ASN A 336 4.78 24.64 -8.47
N ASP A 337 4.58 23.72 -7.54
CA ASP A 337 3.27 23.27 -7.08
C ASP A 337 2.73 24.07 -5.87
N LYS A 338 3.48 25.05 -5.36
CA LYS A 338 3.11 25.90 -4.21
C LYS A 338 3.13 27.38 -4.60
N LEU A 339 1.95 27.95 -4.79
CA LEU A 339 1.79 29.31 -5.27
C LEU A 339 0.99 30.17 -4.30
N LYS A 340 1.31 31.49 -4.28
CA LYS A 340 0.52 32.54 -3.62
C LYS A 340 -0.31 33.29 -4.66
N THR A 341 -1.27 34.08 -4.18
CA THR A 341 -2.05 34.97 -5.04
C THR A 341 -1.16 35.89 -5.88
N GLY A 342 -1.37 35.91 -7.18
CA GLY A 342 -0.60 36.70 -8.14
C GLY A 342 0.66 36.01 -8.65
N GLU A 343 1.10 34.92 -8.04
CA GLU A 343 2.22 34.11 -8.54
C GLU A 343 1.78 33.22 -9.71
N SER A 344 2.72 32.87 -10.55
CA SER A 344 2.52 31.97 -11.69
C SER A 344 3.58 30.89 -11.75
N THR A 345 3.24 29.75 -12.36
CA THR A 345 4.17 28.66 -12.67
C THR A 345 3.98 28.21 -14.10
N ARG A 346 4.98 27.55 -14.67
CA ARG A 346 4.85 26.86 -15.96
C ARG A 346 4.28 25.47 -15.75
N TYR A 347 3.49 25.02 -16.70
CA TYR A 347 3.04 23.64 -16.79
C TYR A 347 3.57 22.98 -18.04
N HIS A 348 3.71 21.67 -18.00
CA HIS A 348 4.22 20.86 -19.08
C HIS A 348 3.28 19.68 -19.29
N ILE A 349 2.99 19.37 -20.55
CA ILE A 349 2.16 18.22 -20.92
C ILE A 349 2.95 17.36 -21.90
N ALA A 350 3.01 16.07 -21.63
CA ALA A 350 3.53 15.07 -22.55
C ALA A 350 2.41 14.10 -22.94
N ILE A 351 2.10 14.04 -24.23
CA ILE A 351 1.08 13.14 -24.79
C ILE A 351 1.76 12.28 -25.86
N ILE A 352 1.61 10.96 -25.75
CA ILE A 352 2.13 9.99 -26.71
C ILE A 352 0.95 9.20 -27.28
N GLY A 353 0.84 9.19 -28.59
CA GLY A 353 -0.18 8.41 -29.32
C GLY A 353 -1.59 9.00 -29.30
N ASP A 354 -1.74 10.25 -28.84
CA ASP A 354 -3.02 10.99 -28.88
C ASP A 354 -2.77 12.52 -28.94
N SER A 355 -3.83 13.32 -28.85
CA SER A 355 -3.78 14.78 -28.83
C SER A 355 -4.62 15.35 -27.68
N LEU A 356 -4.24 16.53 -27.20
CA LEU A 356 -4.99 17.28 -26.21
C LEU A 356 -6.39 17.65 -26.77
N ASP A 357 -7.42 17.45 -25.95
CA ASP A 357 -8.74 18.00 -26.20
C ASP A 357 -8.90 19.33 -25.44
N HIS A 358 -8.84 19.28 -24.10
CA HIS A 358 -8.88 20.48 -23.28
C HIS A 358 -8.27 20.25 -21.89
N LEU A 359 -8.08 21.36 -21.15
CA LEU A 359 -7.74 21.37 -19.74
C LEU A 359 -8.99 21.62 -18.90
N ASP A 360 -9.25 20.74 -17.93
CA ASP A 360 -10.32 20.89 -16.95
C ASP A 360 -9.75 21.41 -15.63
N TYR A 361 -10.21 22.59 -15.19
CA TYR A 361 -9.73 23.28 -13.99
C TYR A 361 -10.77 24.27 -13.46
N ASP A 362 -10.58 24.77 -12.23
CA ASP A 362 -11.45 25.80 -11.66
C ASP A 362 -10.98 27.21 -12.10
N PRO A 363 -11.68 27.86 -13.06
CA PRO A 363 -11.28 29.16 -13.57
C PRO A 363 -11.49 30.31 -12.56
N THR A 364 -12.20 30.05 -11.45
CA THR A 364 -12.36 31.04 -10.38
C THR A 364 -11.13 31.16 -9.49
N MET A 365 -10.25 30.18 -9.53
CA MET A 365 -9.07 30.06 -8.68
C MET A 365 -7.78 30.36 -9.42
N VAL A 366 -7.68 29.91 -10.66
CA VAL A 366 -6.49 30.05 -11.51
C VAL A 366 -6.87 30.44 -12.93
N GLU A 367 -5.98 31.15 -13.59
CA GLU A 367 -6.01 31.49 -15.01
C GLU A 367 -4.91 30.71 -15.72
N ILE A 368 -5.26 30.00 -16.79
CA ILE A 368 -4.30 29.26 -17.62
C ILE A 368 -4.07 30.02 -18.92
N ASN A 369 -2.81 30.34 -19.21
CA ASN A 369 -2.38 30.87 -20.49
C ASN A 369 -1.73 29.73 -21.31
N GLU A 370 -2.47 29.20 -22.26
CA GLU A 370 -1.99 28.10 -23.12
C GLU A 370 -0.83 28.51 -24.04
N LYS A 371 -0.76 29.79 -24.44
CA LYS A 371 0.32 30.27 -25.31
C LYS A 371 1.67 30.21 -24.65
N ASP A 372 1.73 30.58 -23.38
CA ASP A 372 2.97 30.63 -22.60
C ASP A 372 3.14 29.41 -21.71
N SER A 373 2.16 28.49 -21.72
CA SER A 373 2.09 27.33 -20.83
C SER A 373 2.23 27.73 -19.35
N THR A 374 1.49 28.77 -18.94
CA THR A 374 1.56 29.28 -17.57
C THR A 374 0.22 29.20 -16.85
N ILE A 375 0.27 28.98 -15.55
CA ILE A 375 -0.85 28.98 -14.62
C ILE A 375 -0.61 30.09 -13.61
N LYS A 376 -1.59 31.00 -13.46
CA LYS A 376 -1.54 32.13 -12.54
C LYS A 376 -2.66 32.03 -11.51
N VAL A 377 -2.35 32.25 -10.25
CA VAL A 377 -3.35 32.30 -9.17
C VAL A 377 -4.06 33.64 -9.20
N THR A 378 -5.35 33.63 -9.41
CA THR A 378 -6.18 34.84 -9.54
C THR A 378 -6.90 35.19 -8.26
N LYS A 379 -7.24 34.21 -7.42
CA LYS A 379 -8.05 34.40 -6.22
C LYS A 379 -7.19 34.50 -4.97
N THR A 380 -7.47 35.49 -4.11
CA THR A 380 -6.86 35.59 -2.78
C THR A 380 -7.38 34.47 -1.88
N CYS A 381 -6.47 33.59 -1.45
CA CYS A 381 -6.81 32.49 -0.57
C CYS A 381 -6.69 32.89 0.90
N LEU A 382 -7.79 32.80 1.66
CA LEU A 382 -7.82 33.03 3.11
C LEU A 382 -7.32 31.84 3.92
N ARG A 383 -7.23 30.68 3.29
CA ARG A 383 -6.69 29.41 3.83
C ARG A 383 -5.92 28.69 2.73
N ASP A 384 -5.06 27.75 3.11
CA ASP A 384 -4.41 26.88 2.14
C ASP A 384 -5.45 26.03 1.41
N MET A 385 -5.36 25.93 0.11
CA MET A 385 -6.29 25.21 -0.77
C MET A 385 -5.50 24.44 -1.82
N THR A 386 -6.13 23.42 -2.40
CA THR A 386 -5.55 22.67 -3.52
C THR A 386 -6.43 22.83 -4.76
N VAL A 387 -5.84 23.19 -5.88
CA VAL A 387 -6.49 23.19 -7.19
C VAL A 387 -5.96 22.01 -7.99
N VAL A 388 -6.87 21.26 -8.59
CA VAL A 388 -6.55 20.14 -9.48
C VAL A 388 -6.73 20.60 -10.92
N ILE A 389 -5.72 20.35 -11.75
CA ILE A 389 -5.77 20.58 -13.18
C ILE A 389 -5.69 19.25 -13.88
N LYS A 390 -6.68 18.95 -14.73
CA LYS A 390 -6.75 17.70 -15.49
C LYS A 390 -6.49 17.97 -16.96
N VAL A 391 -5.78 17.06 -17.59
CA VAL A 391 -5.60 17.00 -19.03
C VAL A 391 -6.59 15.98 -19.57
N ILE A 392 -7.46 16.40 -20.46
CA ILE A 392 -8.40 15.54 -21.17
C ILE A 392 -7.89 15.38 -22.59
N CYS A 393 -7.66 14.14 -23.01
CA CYS A 393 -7.27 13.81 -24.37
C CYS A 393 -8.50 13.46 -25.21
N LYS A 394 -8.37 13.41 -26.54
CA LYS A 394 -9.45 13.00 -27.42
C LYS A 394 -9.91 11.57 -27.15
N ASP A 395 -8.99 10.70 -26.72
CA ASP A 395 -9.36 9.43 -26.13
C ASP A 395 -9.76 9.65 -24.66
N PRO A 396 -11.04 9.52 -24.29
CA PRO A 396 -11.52 9.81 -22.94
C PRO A 396 -10.98 8.87 -21.87
N ALA A 397 -10.34 7.77 -22.27
CA ALA A 397 -9.62 6.87 -21.33
C ALA A 397 -8.27 7.43 -20.90
N LEU A 398 -7.75 8.46 -21.60
CA LEU A 398 -6.46 9.08 -21.31
C LEU A 398 -6.67 10.41 -20.57
N VAL A 399 -6.55 10.33 -19.24
CA VAL A 399 -6.63 11.50 -18.36
C VAL A 399 -5.41 11.53 -17.45
N ALA A 400 -4.81 12.71 -17.31
CA ALA A 400 -3.78 12.97 -16.30
C ALA A 400 -4.15 14.21 -15.48
N SER A 401 -3.68 14.29 -14.25
CA SER A 401 -3.91 15.45 -13.40
C SER A 401 -2.66 15.85 -12.64
N THR A 402 -2.57 17.14 -12.31
CA THR A 402 -1.58 17.70 -11.39
C THR A 402 -2.29 18.55 -10.34
N LYS A 403 -1.68 18.70 -9.17
CA LYS A 403 -2.22 19.47 -8.05
C LYS A 403 -1.33 20.70 -7.82
N ILE A 404 -1.96 21.84 -7.58
CA ILE A 404 -1.29 23.08 -7.19
C ILE A 404 -1.81 23.50 -5.83
N GLN A 405 -0.93 23.69 -4.87
CA GLN A 405 -1.25 24.18 -3.53
C GLN A 405 -1.24 25.70 -3.52
N LEU A 406 -2.39 26.30 -3.24
CA LEU A 406 -2.52 27.73 -3.07
C LEU A 406 -2.31 28.08 -1.61
N LYS A 407 -1.26 28.82 -1.31
CA LYS A 407 -0.91 29.23 0.05
C LYS A 407 -1.69 30.46 0.47
N ARG A 408 -2.07 30.48 1.76
CA ARG A 408 -2.75 31.62 2.40
C ARG A 408 -1.96 32.91 2.16
N ALA A 409 -2.65 33.96 1.72
CA ALA A 409 -2.11 35.29 1.69
C ALA A 409 -1.84 35.79 3.15
N LEU A 410 -0.61 36.14 3.45
CA LEU A 410 -0.32 36.90 4.67
C LEU A 410 -0.90 38.30 4.51
N ILE A 411 -2.00 38.59 5.18
CA ILE A 411 -2.53 39.94 5.27
C ILE A 411 -1.61 40.66 6.26
N GLU A 412 -0.66 41.45 5.75
CA GLU A 412 0.05 42.40 6.63
C GLU A 412 -0.98 43.32 7.24
N PRO A 413 -0.98 43.55 8.57
CA PRO A 413 -1.85 44.51 9.18
C PRO A 413 -1.53 45.88 8.59
N LYS A 414 -2.57 46.52 8.03
CA LYS A 414 -2.49 47.88 7.50
C LYS A 414 -1.86 48.77 8.58
N PRO A 415 -0.82 49.58 8.28
CA PRO A 415 -0.26 50.48 9.25
C PRO A 415 -1.37 51.42 9.76
N GLN A 416 -1.56 51.44 11.06
CA GLN A 416 -2.48 52.39 11.72
C GLN A 416 -1.97 53.82 11.40
N PRO A 417 -2.87 54.78 11.11
CA PRO A 417 -2.48 56.16 10.97
C PRO A 417 -1.81 56.66 12.29
N SER A 418 -0.66 57.26 12.16
CA SER A 418 0.04 57.91 13.25
C SER A 418 -0.81 59.01 13.88
N GLU A 419 -1.21 58.83 15.13
CA GLU A 419 -1.76 59.92 15.97
C GLU A 419 -0.63 60.93 16.30
N PRO A 420 -0.96 62.19 16.41
CA PRO A 420 0.04 63.25 16.65
C PRO A 420 0.57 63.20 18.09
N SER A 421 1.85 63.40 18.22
CA SER A 421 2.64 63.53 19.45
C SER A 421 2.08 64.60 20.40
N SER A 422 1.80 64.22 21.64
CA SER A 422 1.78 65.12 22.78
C SER A 422 2.72 64.59 23.86
N ASP A 423 3.65 65.48 24.24
CA ASP A 423 4.68 65.29 25.26
C ASP A 423 4.10 64.89 26.64
N GLY A 424 4.86 64.14 27.39
CA GLY A 424 4.81 64.16 28.84
C GLY A 424 4.76 62.82 29.55
N ASP A 425 5.89 62.38 30.01
CA ASP A 425 6.19 61.71 31.28
C ASP A 425 5.65 60.31 31.65
N THR A 426 6.63 59.57 32.09
CA THR A 426 6.67 58.41 33.01
C THR A 426 6.57 57.01 32.42
N VAL A 427 7.77 56.47 32.25
CA VAL A 427 8.09 55.06 32.10
C VAL A 427 7.53 54.23 33.28
N LYS A 428 6.59 53.32 33.01
CA LYS A 428 6.30 52.17 33.88
C LYS A 428 6.77 50.90 33.18
N GLU A 429 7.81 50.33 33.76
CA GLU A 429 8.36 49.01 33.39
C GLU A 429 7.27 47.93 33.37
N LEU A 430 7.09 47.25 32.24
CA LEU A 430 6.26 46.07 32.12
C LEU A 430 7.06 44.84 32.61
N LYS A 431 6.58 44.28 33.73
CA LYS A 431 7.13 43.05 34.30
C LYS A 431 6.98 41.86 33.36
N THR A 432 8.03 41.06 33.27
CA THR A 432 8.06 39.84 32.46
C THR A 432 7.11 38.74 32.99
N PRO A 433 6.68 37.77 32.15
CA PRO A 433 5.75 36.70 32.57
C PRO A 433 6.25 35.84 33.73
N GLU A 434 7.55 35.78 34.01
CA GLU A 434 8.10 35.07 35.18
C GLU A 434 7.91 35.76 36.50
N GLU A 435 7.84 37.09 36.54
CA GLU A 435 7.58 37.84 37.77
C GLU A 435 6.11 37.77 38.23
N VAL A 436 5.18 37.60 37.28
CA VAL A 436 3.76 37.40 37.56
C VAL A 436 3.50 36.02 38.18
N LEU A 437 4.30 35.02 37.80
CA LEU A 437 4.18 33.67 38.39
C LEU A 437 4.73 33.58 39.83
N ARG A 438 5.73 34.38 40.17
CA ARG A 438 6.29 34.44 41.52
C ARG A 438 5.35 35.12 42.51
N GLN A 439 4.61 36.14 42.08
CA GLN A 439 3.64 36.83 42.97
C GLN A 439 2.38 35.99 43.28
N LYS A 440 1.98 35.10 42.37
CA LYS A 440 0.88 34.15 42.64
C LYS A 440 1.26 33.01 43.59
N LYS A 441 2.54 32.64 43.68
CA LYS A 441 2.99 31.63 44.66
C LYS A 441 3.19 32.14 46.06
N SER A 442 3.36 33.42 46.26
CA SER A 442 3.50 34.03 47.61
C SER A 442 2.17 34.40 48.28
N GLN A 443 1.06 34.42 47.51
CA GLN A 443 -0.28 34.69 48.10
C GLN A 443 -1.04 33.42 48.53
N VAL A 444 -0.53 32.22 48.23
CA VAL A 444 -1.17 30.95 48.65
C VAL A 444 -0.58 30.40 49.95
N SER A 445 0.51 31.01 50.49
CA SER A 445 1.18 30.53 51.70
C SER A 445 0.81 31.31 53.01
N SER A 446 -0.17 32.22 52.99
CA SER A 446 -0.54 33.04 54.13
C SER A 446 -2.00 32.91 54.61
N GLN A 447 -2.70 31.87 54.26
CA GLN A 447 -3.99 31.56 54.88
C GLN A 447 -4.08 30.05 55.16
N GLY A 448 -3.78 29.68 56.41
CA GLY A 448 -3.96 28.31 56.85
C GLY A 448 -3.24 27.97 58.14
N SER A 449 -3.58 28.64 59.25
CA SER A 449 -3.28 28.10 60.55
C SER A 449 -4.51 28.29 61.47
N SER A 450 -4.95 27.15 61.92
CA SER A 450 -5.73 26.83 63.09
C SER A 450 -6.96 25.99 62.83
N ILE A 451 -6.85 24.72 63.21
CA ILE A 451 -7.82 24.07 64.14
C ILE A 451 -7.22 22.67 64.49
N THR A 452 -7.21 22.50 65.77
CA THR A 452 -6.72 21.48 66.69
C THR A 452 -7.23 20.05 66.50
N SER A 453 -6.27 19.07 66.70
CA SER A 453 -6.34 17.86 67.59
C SER A 453 -7.58 16.97 67.57
N SER A 454 -7.57 15.73 67.32
CA SER A 454 -7.06 14.49 67.92
C SER A 454 -7.86 13.24 67.49
N PRO A 455 -7.61 12.03 67.98
CA PRO A 455 -7.07 10.98 67.13
C PRO A 455 -7.99 9.75 67.02
N ASP A 456 -7.46 8.67 66.43
CA ASP A 456 -7.96 7.30 66.39
C ASP A 456 -9.03 6.91 65.35
N GLU A 457 -8.62 6.12 64.39
CA GLU A 457 -8.98 4.73 64.29
C GLU A 457 -8.44 4.09 62.98
N ASN A 458 -7.71 3.00 63.19
CA ASN A 458 -7.17 2.15 62.19
C ASN A 458 -8.17 0.97 61.96
N PRO A 459 -8.55 0.60 60.78
CA PRO A 459 -9.05 -0.75 60.54
C PRO A 459 -8.14 -1.59 59.63
N LYS A 460 -7.66 -2.56 60.27
CA LYS A 460 -7.16 -3.90 59.94
C LYS A 460 -7.36 -4.41 58.49
N VAL A 461 -6.23 -4.91 57.98
CA VAL A 461 -6.08 -5.87 56.91
C VAL A 461 -6.71 -7.22 57.33
N PRO A 462 -7.45 -7.96 56.47
CA PRO A 462 -7.69 -9.36 56.69
C PRO A 462 -6.69 -10.22 55.91
N GLU A 463 -6.19 -11.17 56.66
CA GLU A 463 -5.26 -12.22 56.34
C GLU A 463 -5.80 -13.26 55.33
N ARG A 464 -4.84 -13.85 54.61
CA ARG A 464 -4.82 -15.11 53.91
C ARG A 464 -5.70 -16.24 54.47
N LEU A 465 -6.34 -16.97 53.59
CA LEU A 465 -6.70 -18.38 53.82
C LEU A 465 -6.14 -19.21 52.66
N GLU A 466 -5.06 -19.93 52.97
CA GLU A 466 -4.60 -21.14 52.30
C GLU A 466 -5.65 -22.26 52.50
N LYS A 467 -6.00 -22.94 51.42
CA LYS A 467 -6.49 -24.31 51.51
C LYS A 467 -5.76 -25.17 50.47
N LYS A 468 -4.91 -26.02 51.03
CA LYS A 468 -4.45 -27.28 50.43
C LYS A 468 -5.65 -28.15 50.13
N ASN A 469 -5.66 -28.84 49.01
CA ASN A 469 -6.15 -30.21 48.91
C ASN A 469 -5.36 -30.96 47.85
N ASN A 470 -4.59 -31.91 48.33
CA ASN A 470 -4.12 -33.10 47.64
C ASN A 470 -5.29 -33.96 47.13
N LEU A 471 -5.12 -34.57 45.98
CA LEU A 471 -5.41 -36.00 45.79
C LEU A 471 -5.15 -36.38 44.32
N THR A 472 -4.12 -37.20 44.16
CA THR A 472 -3.95 -38.18 43.08
C THR A 472 -4.70 -39.49 43.49
N PRO A 473 -4.94 -40.48 42.62
CA PRO A 473 -4.01 -41.00 41.57
C PRO A 473 -4.41 -40.64 40.15
#